data_5aa02e20198d500c2fbb6d49cd9307c2
#
_entry.id   5aa02e20198d500c2fbb6d49cd9307c2
#
_cell.length_a   1.000
_cell.length_b   1.000
_cell.length_c   1.000
_cell.angle_alpha   90.00
_cell.angle_beta   90.00
_cell.angle_gamma   90.00
#
_symmetry.space_group_name_H-M   'P 1'
#
loop_
_entity.id
_entity.type
_entity.pdbx_description
1 polymer ?
#
loop_
_entity_poly.entity_id
_entity_poly.type
_entity_poly.pdbx_seq_one_letter_code
_entity_poly.pdbx_strand_id
1 'polypeptide(L)'
;VDIPYFKAAYETPGAKGIPWLVVDNLYMIPRPVWILEGESTDPYYNFGKVIMYMDKDMYRIWWKLVHNRAGEYFYNAMCAYHFSNNDKGDLSVVTPNMVVGVNDKTNRACLAGRYSSQFIELDYEDDYFTLYR
;
A
#
# COMPACT_ATOMS: atom_id res chain seq x y z
N VAL A 1 -13.32 -16.51 3.29
CA VAL A 1 -13.99 -15.27 2.88
C VAL A 1 -13.38 -14.85 1.56
N ASP A 2 -14.20 -14.80 0.50
CA ASP A 2 -13.73 -14.30 -0.79
C ASP A 2 -13.40 -12.83 -0.66
N ILE A 3 -12.13 -12.51 -0.92
CA ILE A 3 -11.68 -11.12 -0.91
C ILE A 3 -12.08 -10.49 -2.24
N PRO A 4 -12.83 -9.38 -2.23
CA PRO A 4 -13.28 -8.76 -3.46
C PRO A 4 -12.11 -8.30 -4.31
N TYR A 5 -12.20 -8.51 -5.60
CA TYR A 5 -11.24 -8.00 -6.57
C TYR A 5 -11.43 -6.50 -6.77
N PHE A 6 -10.35 -5.73 -6.66
CA PHE A 6 -10.38 -4.29 -6.92
C PHE A 6 -10.26 -4.00 -8.42
N LYS A 7 -11.25 -3.32 -8.97
CA LYS A 7 -11.28 -2.91 -10.38
C LYS A 7 -10.88 -1.45 -10.54
N ALA A 8 -9.95 -1.19 -11.45
CA ALA A 8 -9.65 0.16 -11.88
C ALA A 8 -10.68 0.69 -12.89
N ALA A 9 -10.71 2.01 -13.08
CA ALA A 9 -11.67 2.64 -14.00
C ALA A 9 -11.55 2.12 -15.44
N TYR A 10 -10.34 1.86 -15.93
CA TYR A 10 -10.14 1.31 -17.28
C TYR A 10 -10.70 -0.12 -17.47
N GLU A 11 -10.94 -0.84 -16.38
CA GLU A 11 -11.52 -2.19 -16.38
C GLU A 11 -13.06 -2.17 -16.28
N THR A 12 -13.65 -1.00 -16.05
CA THR A 12 -15.08 -0.84 -15.76
C THR A 12 -15.73 -0.05 -16.90
N PRO A 13 -16.55 -0.70 -17.77
CA PRO A 13 -17.24 0.00 -18.84
C PRO A 13 -18.09 1.16 -18.33
N GLY A 14 -17.93 2.34 -18.93
CA GLY A 14 -18.68 3.55 -18.56
C GLY A 14 -18.15 4.28 -17.31
N ALA A 15 -17.15 3.79 -16.64
CA ALA A 15 -16.51 4.53 -15.55
C ALA A 15 -15.87 5.83 -16.08
N LYS A 16 -16.02 6.91 -15.31
CA LYS A 16 -15.44 8.21 -15.62
C LYS A 16 -14.32 8.50 -14.62
N GLY A 17 -13.29 9.16 -15.07
CA GLY A 17 -12.20 9.60 -14.20
C GLY A 17 -10.83 9.12 -14.67
N ILE A 18 -9.89 9.13 -13.74
CA ILE A 18 -8.51 8.75 -14.01
C ILE A 18 -8.45 7.22 -14.22
N PRO A 19 -7.79 6.72 -15.29
CA PRO A 19 -7.83 5.29 -15.67
C PRO A 19 -7.41 4.32 -14.55
N TRP A 20 -6.49 4.69 -13.69
CA TRP A 20 -6.00 3.88 -12.58
C TRP A 20 -6.77 4.05 -11.27
N LEU A 21 -7.79 4.91 -11.26
CA LEU A 21 -8.63 5.07 -10.07
C LEU A 21 -9.38 3.77 -9.81
N VAL A 22 -9.29 3.26 -8.59
CA VAL A 22 -10.09 2.11 -8.17
C VAL A 22 -11.50 2.58 -7.87
N VAL A 23 -12.47 2.00 -8.56
CA VAL A 23 -13.88 2.42 -8.53
C VAL A 23 -14.81 1.42 -7.86
N ASP A 24 -14.30 0.24 -7.52
CA ASP A 24 -15.11 -0.86 -6.97
C ASP A 24 -14.42 -1.49 -5.77
N ASN A 25 -15.22 -1.92 -4.80
CA ASN A 25 -14.78 -2.64 -3.60
C ASN A 25 -13.74 -1.92 -2.70
N LEU A 26 -13.53 -0.62 -2.90
CA LEU A 26 -12.65 0.20 -2.06
C LEU A 26 -13.47 1.13 -1.18
N TYR A 27 -13.29 1.01 0.13
CA TYR A 27 -13.95 1.85 1.11
C TYR A 27 -12.92 2.71 1.85
N MET A 28 -13.23 3.99 1.97
CA MET A 28 -12.41 4.93 2.73
C MET A 28 -13.07 5.16 4.09
N ILE A 29 -12.33 4.93 5.16
CA ILE A 29 -12.76 5.14 6.54
C ILE A 29 -11.83 6.11 7.24
N PRO A 30 -12.32 7.00 8.10
CA PRO A 30 -11.45 7.87 8.87
C PRO A 30 -10.62 7.06 9.90
N ARG A 31 -9.31 7.29 9.90
CA ARG A 31 -8.37 6.64 10.82
C ARG A 31 -7.43 7.67 11.43
N PRO A 32 -7.11 7.56 12.72
CA PRO A 32 -6.06 8.37 13.32
C PRO A 32 -4.69 7.93 12.79
N VAL A 33 -3.88 8.89 12.35
CA VAL A 33 -2.57 8.59 11.77
C VAL A 33 -1.46 9.40 12.44
N TRP A 34 -0.25 8.83 12.40
CA TRP A 34 0.99 9.57 12.54
C TRP A 34 1.40 10.11 11.17
N ILE A 35 1.85 11.36 11.11
CA ILE A 35 2.48 11.91 9.93
C ILE A 35 3.99 11.83 10.17
N LEU A 36 4.65 11.01 9.37
CA LEU A 36 6.09 10.78 9.43
C LEU A 36 6.74 11.49 8.24
N GLU A 37 7.75 12.29 8.51
CA GLU A 37 8.57 12.91 7.48
C GLU A 37 9.97 12.32 7.52
N GLY A 38 10.50 11.97 6.36
CA GLY A 38 11.85 11.45 6.19
C GLY A 38 12.56 12.12 5.03
N GLU A 39 13.83 12.39 5.21
CA GLU A 39 14.71 12.90 4.17
C GLU A 39 15.87 11.93 3.96
N SER A 40 16.27 11.72 2.71
CA SER A 40 17.40 10.87 2.41
C SER A 40 18.73 11.60 2.63
N THR A 41 19.62 10.97 3.37
CA THR A 41 21.00 11.44 3.53
C THR A 41 21.89 11.08 2.34
N ASP A 42 21.46 10.11 1.51
CA ASP A 42 22.19 9.73 0.30
C ASP A 42 21.97 10.78 -0.81
N PRO A 43 23.04 11.46 -1.27
CA PRO A 43 22.93 12.52 -2.29
C PRO A 43 22.50 11.97 -3.66
N TYR A 44 22.64 10.69 -3.93
CA TYR A 44 22.28 10.05 -5.20
C TYR A 44 20.85 9.48 -5.21
N TYR A 45 20.18 9.46 -4.06
CA TYR A 45 18.80 8.99 -4.00
C TYR A 45 17.84 10.07 -4.52
N ASN A 46 17.00 9.70 -5.48
CA ASN A 46 16.12 10.65 -6.17
C ASN A 46 15.02 11.27 -5.29
N PHE A 47 14.68 10.63 -4.18
CA PHE A 47 13.68 11.16 -3.26
C PHE A 47 14.36 12.10 -2.27
N GLY A 48 13.93 13.36 -2.28
CA GLY A 48 14.41 14.37 -1.33
C GLY A 48 13.67 14.22 0.00
N LYS A 49 12.34 14.23 -0.05
CA LYS A 49 11.47 14.13 1.13
C LYS A 49 10.35 13.13 0.89
N VAL A 50 10.08 12.34 1.90
CA VAL A 50 8.97 11.39 1.94
C VAL A 50 8.07 11.71 3.13
N ILE A 51 6.76 11.85 2.88
CA ILE A 51 5.74 12.01 3.92
C ILE A 51 4.90 10.75 3.93
N MET A 52 4.75 10.12 5.08
CA MET A 52 3.99 8.88 5.25
C MET A 52 2.88 9.06 6.28
N TYR A 53 1.70 8.56 5.97
CA TYR A 53 0.55 8.51 6.87
C TYR A 53 0.43 7.11 7.42
N MET A 54 0.86 6.92 8.66
CA MET A 54 0.88 5.63 9.34
C MET A 54 -0.28 5.54 10.33
N ASP A 55 -1.05 4.49 10.24
CA ASP A 55 -2.13 4.19 11.19
C ASP A 55 -1.59 4.04 12.61
N LYS A 56 -2.27 4.68 13.58
CA LYS A 56 -1.84 4.67 14.98
C LYS A 56 -2.04 3.33 15.69
N ASP A 57 -3.04 2.57 15.26
CA ASP A 57 -3.39 1.30 15.90
C ASP A 57 -2.72 0.11 15.21
N MET A 58 -2.70 0.13 13.88
CA MET A 58 -2.21 -1.00 13.07
C MET A 58 -0.75 -0.85 12.63
N TYR A 59 -0.15 0.34 12.79
CA TYR A 59 1.22 0.64 12.35
C TYR A 59 1.45 0.32 10.86
N ARG A 60 0.43 0.58 10.01
CA ARG A 60 0.47 0.40 8.56
C ARG A 60 0.44 1.74 7.86
N ILE A 61 1.17 1.85 6.75
CA ILE A 61 1.23 3.08 5.95
C ILE A 61 0.08 3.05 4.95
N TRP A 62 -0.88 3.96 5.09
CA TRP A 62 -2.00 4.12 4.17
C TRP A 62 -1.62 4.92 2.94
N TRP A 63 -0.80 5.93 3.12
CA TRP A 63 -0.45 6.85 2.07
C TRP A 63 0.99 7.32 2.18
N LYS A 64 1.65 7.48 1.03
CA LYS A 64 2.99 8.04 0.93
C LYS A 64 3.02 9.12 -0.15
N LEU A 65 3.53 10.30 0.19
CA LEU A 65 3.81 11.40 -0.73
C LEU A 65 5.32 11.55 -0.87
N VAL A 66 5.79 11.76 -2.08
CA VAL A 66 7.23 11.87 -2.37
C VAL A 66 7.52 13.17 -3.10
N HIS A 67 8.51 13.89 -2.60
CA HIS A 67 9.08 15.08 -3.21
C HIS A 67 10.50 14.77 -3.69
N ASN A 68 10.89 15.39 -4.80
CA ASN A 68 12.26 15.31 -5.26
C ASN A 68 13.18 16.22 -4.41
N ARG A 69 14.47 16.26 -4.73
CA ARG A 69 15.45 17.09 -4.00
C ARG A 69 15.24 18.60 -4.16
N ALA A 70 14.56 19.02 -5.22
CA ALA A 70 14.16 20.41 -5.41
C ALA A 70 12.91 20.80 -4.59
N GLY A 71 12.35 19.85 -3.81
CA GLY A 71 11.15 20.06 -3.02
C GLY A 71 9.84 19.92 -3.80
N GLU A 72 9.90 19.55 -5.08
CA GLU A 72 8.70 19.40 -5.89
C GLU A 72 8.05 18.04 -5.65
N TYR A 73 6.75 18.03 -5.40
CA TYR A 73 5.95 16.81 -5.36
C TYR A 73 5.92 16.14 -6.74
N PHE A 74 6.05 14.82 -6.80
CA PHE A 74 5.99 14.10 -8.06
C PHE A 74 5.43 12.68 -7.99
N TYR A 75 5.32 12.09 -6.82
CA TYR A 75 4.88 10.71 -6.69
C TYR A 75 4.05 10.51 -5.43
N ASN A 76 3.03 9.68 -5.54
CA ASN A 76 2.30 9.18 -4.37
C ASN A 76 2.09 7.67 -4.47
N ALA A 77 1.90 7.05 -3.33
CA ALA A 77 1.46 5.67 -3.25
C ALA A 77 0.40 5.52 -2.16
N MET A 78 -0.64 4.77 -2.49
CA MET A 78 -1.70 4.37 -1.58
C MET A 78 -1.66 2.86 -1.40
N CYS A 79 -1.85 2.40 -0.17
CA CYS A 79 -1.96 0.98 0.14
C CYS A 79 -3.33 0.71 0.77
N ALA A 80 -4.08 -0.23 0.20
CA ALA A 80 -5.30 -0.75 0.79
C ALA A 80 -5.01 -2.08 1.49
N TYR A 81 -5.64 -2.27 2.62
CA TYR A 81 -5.45 -3.44 3.47
C TYR A 81 -6.79 -4.15 3.71
N HIS A 82 -6.71 -5.42 4.02
CA HIS A 82 -7.83 -6.19 4.52
C HIS A 82 -7.40 -7.04 5.72
N PHE A 83 -8.37 -7.48 6.48
CA PHE A 83 -8.15 -8.43 7.57
C PHE A 83 -8.28 -9.85 7.04
N SER A 84 -7.28 -10.67 7.29
CA SER A 84 -7.29 -12.10 7.03
C SER A 84 -7.23 -12.86 8.35
N ASN A 85 -8.06 -13.87 8.49
CA ASN A 85 -7.97 -14.79 9.61
C ASN A 85 -7.22 -16.05 9.15
N ASN A 86 -6.53 -16.71 10.09
CA ASN A 86 -6.02 -18.05 9.83
C ASN A 86 -7.18 -19.06 9.71
N ASP A 87 -6.88 -20.28 9.31
CA ASP A 87 -7.87 -21.35 9.14
C ASP A 87 -8.63 -21.70 10.43
N LYS A 88 -8.03 -21.43 11.58
CA LYS A 88 -8.64 -21.63 12.90
C LYS A 88 -9.51 -20.46 13.33
N GLY A 89 -9.37 -19.28 12.68
CA GLY A 89 -10.11 -18.07 13.01
C GLY A 89 -9.67 -17.38 14.31
N ASP A 90 -8.56 -17.79 14.89
CA ASP A 90 -8.02 -17.29 16.17
C ASP A 90 -6.97 -16.17 15.98
N LEU A 91 -6.46 -16.01 14.76
CA LEU A 91 -5.50 -14.96 14.41
C LEU A 91 -6.03 -14.08 13.29
N SER A 92 -6.03 -12.77 13.53
CA SER A 92 -6.38 -11.79 12.51
C SER A 92 -5.14 -10.99 12.12
N VAL A 93 -4.82 -10.99 10.84
CA VAL A 93 -3.66 -10.29 10.28
C VAL A 93 -4.11 -9.24 9.28
N VAL A 94 -3.51 -8.05 9.37
CA VAL A 94 -3.72 -6.98 8.40
C VAL A 94 -2.72 -7.17 7.26
N THR A 95 -3.23 -7.54 6.09
CA THR A 95 -2.40 -7.77 4.90
C THR A 95 -2.63 -6.70 3.83
N PRO A 96 -1.57 -6.24 3.13
CA PRO A 96 -1.75 -5.36 2.00
C PRO A 96 -2.43 -6.13 0.87
N ASN A 97 -3.53 -5.58 0.35
CA ASN A 97 -4.27 -6.19 -0.73
C ASN A 97 -4.09 -5.47 -2.06
N MET A 98 -3.83 -4.18 -2.02
CA MET A 98 -3.61 -3.37 -3.20
C MET A 98 -2.62 -2.25 -2.91
N VAL A 99 -1.73 -2.00 -3.83
CA VAL A 99 -0.88 -0.81 -3.85
C VAL A 99 -1.09 -0.09 -5.17
N VAL A 100 -1.38 1.19 -5.08
CA VAL A 100 -1.45 2.10 -6.23
C VAL A 100 -0.34 3.11 -6.08
N GLY A 101 0.57 3.16 -7.05
CA GLY A 101 1.60 4.18 -7.13
C GLY A 101 1.36 5.08 -8.35
N VAL A 102 1.33 6.38 -8.16
CA VAL A 102 1.10 7.36 -9.23
C VAL A 102 2.27 8.32 -9.32
N ASN A 103 2.82 8.46 -10.52
CA ASN A 103 3.80 9.49 -10.83
C ASN A 103 3.10 10.62 -11.60
N ASP A 104 2.86 11.73 -10.91
CA ASP A 104 2.11 12.87 -11.46
C ASP A 104 2.86 13.59 -12.60
N LYS A 105 4.19 13.61 -12.55
CA LYS A 105 4.98 14.27 -13.61
C LYS A 105 4.89 13.53 -14.95
N THR A 106 4.82 12.21 -14.91
CA THR A 106 4.77 11.37 -16.11
C THR A 106 3.38 10.88 -16.44
N ASN A 107 2.39 11.17 -15.58
CA ASN A 107 1.02 10.68 -15.68
C ASN A 107 0.96 9.15 -15.83
N ARG A 108 1.79 8.44 -15.07
CA ARG A 108 1.87 6.98 -15.06
C ARG A 108 1.50 6.43 -13.70
N ALA A 109 0.85 5.27 -13.71
CA ALA A 109 0.51 4.57 -12.50
C ALA A 109 0.89 3.09 -12.58
N CYS A 110 1.11 2.50 -11.41
CA CYS A 110 1.29 1.08 -11.20
C CYS A 110 0.25 0.61 -10.19
N LEU A 111 -0.49 -0.42 -10.53
CA LEU A 111 -1.41 -1.10 -9.64
C LEU A 111 -0.89 -2.51 -9.39
N ALA A 112 -0.75 -2.89 -8.13
CA ALA A 112 -0.29 -4.21 -7.73
C ALA A 112 -1.20 -4.81 -6.64
N GLY A 113 -1.22 -6.13 -6.53
CA GLY A 113 -1.87 -6.85 -5.44
C GLY A 113 -3.38 -6.92 -5.47
N ARG A 114 -4.06 -6.63 -6.53
CA ARG A 114 -5.53 -6.55 -6.63
C ARG A 114 -6.27 -7.90 -6.53
N TYR A 115 -5.55 -8.98 -6.28
CA TYR A 115 -6.10 -10.33 -6.19
C TYR A 115 -6.32 -10.76 -4.74
N SER A 116 -7.17 -11.75 -4.53
CA SER A 116 -7.29 -12.41 -3.25
C SER A 116 -5.93 -12.95 -2.81
N SER A 117 -5.54 -12.63 -1.59
CA SER A 117 -4.36 -13.22 -0.95
C SER A 117 -4.80 -14.29 0.03
N GLN A 118 -4.09 -15.41 0.03
CA GLN A 118 -4.26 -16.43 1.07
C GLN A 118 -3.23 -16.15 2.17
N PHE A 119 -3.69 -16.21 3.40
CA PHE A 119 -2.80 -16.23 4.56
C PHE A 119 -2.37 -17.67 4.80
N ILE A 120 -1.09 -17.92 4.70
CA ILE A 120 -0.48 -19.22 5.02
C ILE A 120 0.33 -19.01 6.29
N GLU A 121 -0.08 -19.66 7.37
CA GLU A 121 0.71 -19.75 8.59
C GLU A 121 1.84 -20.76 8.35
N LEU A 122 3.06 -20.28 8.41
CA LEU A 122 4.26 -21.12 8.29
C LEU A 122 4.86 -21.25 9.69
N ASP A 123 4.96 -22.47 10.17
CA ASP A 123 5.76 -22.78 11.37
C ASP A 123 7.24 -22.70 10.96
N TYR A 124 7.87 -21.59 11.36
CA TYR A 124 9.31 -21.46 11.24
C TYR A 124 9.96 -21.98 12.53
N GLU A 125 10.91 -22.87 12.38
CA GLU A 125 11.84 -23.15 13.47
C GLU A 125 12.67 -21.91 13.78
N ASP A 126 13.00 -21.70 15.04
CA ASP A 126 13.72 -20.49 15.51
C ASP A 126 15.05 -20.25 14.76
N ASP A 127 15.65 -21.31 14.23
CA ASP A 127 16.91 -21.26 13.47
C ASP A 127 16.76 -20.72 12.04
N TYR A 128 15.54 -20.64 11.49
CA TYR A 128 15.33 -20.20 10.12
C TYR A 128 15.90 -18.80 9.85
N PHE A 129 15.76 -17.89 10.80
CA PHE A 129 16.25 -16.51 10.69
C PHE A 129 17.76 -16.38 10.95
N THR A 130 18.42 -17.40 11.47
CA THR A 130 19.85 -17.40 11.73
C THR A 130 20.67 -17.95 10.55
N LEU A 131 20.06 -18.71 9.64
CA LEU A 131 20.70 -19.31 8.47
C LEU A 131 21.08 -18.30 7.38
N TYR A 132 20.58 -17.06 7.46
CA TYR A 132 20.80 -16.01 6.44
C TYR A 132 21.54 -14.76 6.97
N ARG A 133 22.30 -14.94 8.06
CA ARG A 133 23.19 -13.89 8.57
C ARG A 133 24.61 -14.02 8.06
#